data_dd4ddbfb93bf365a71f9e030c692a449
#
_entry.id   dd4ddbfb93bf365a71f9e030c692a449
#
_cell.length_a   1.000
_cell.length_b   1.000
_cell.length_c   1.000
_cell.angle_alpha   90.00
_cell.angle_beta   90.00
_cell.angle_gamma   90.00
#
_symmetry.space_group_name_H-M   'P 1'
#
loop_
_entity.id
_entity.type
_entity.pdbx_description
1 polymer ?
#
loop_
_entity_poly.entity_id
_entity_poly.type
_entity_poly.pdbx_seq_one_letter_code
_entity_poly.pdbx_strand_id
1 'polypeptide(L)'
;MRLRWLLLGLLVTAVLVPAFLLSYDRLLDPQGGAWVRLLAFTPYALALYTVAFLLLLLAWWRGRGFWRGTARLPVVVALAGMLLHAFWASGPYLGTPAADAAGHHRLHVMTANLRFGQADTSRVVEVAVADDVDVLVLQEVTPQALAGLEAAGLGQAFEHRAGKPADGPAGTMVFSHYPLRGVHRLATQFGGYAMEMRTPAGRVHLLAVHPQPPLGDVTGWRTDQGVVRHAARATSERTLVVGDFNATMDHVPMRSLVGIGFADAATQANSQWQPTWPASGEVSRFGLAVPSLVPIDHVLLSSGMRALRTESVSVPGTDHRALVALVAL
;
A
#
# COMPACT_ATOMS: atom_id res chain seq x y z
N MET A 1 -28.79 -26.75 26.98
CA MET A 1 -27.38 -26.44 27.39
C MET A 1 -26.35 -26.83 26.30
N ARG A 2 -26.43 -28.03 25.72
CA ARG A 2 -25.47 -28.52 24.68
C ARG A 2 -25.50 -27.69 23.39
N LEU A 3 -26.65 -27.28 22.86
CA LEU A 3 -26.80 -26.54 21.61
C LEU A 3 -26.05 -25.19 21.64
N ARG A 4 -26.14 -24.41 22.72
CA ARG A 4 -25.46 -23.10 22.83
C ARG A 4 -23.91 -23.23 22.80
N TRP A 5 -23.36 -24.30 23.37
CA TRP A 5 -21.94 -24.59 23.36
C TRP A 5 -21.47 -25.07 21.97
N LEU A 6 -22.32 -25.83 21.28
CA LEU A 6 -22.07 -26.19 19.86
C LEU A 6 -22.06 -24.94 18.97
N LEU A 7 -23.05 -24.06 19.09
CA LEU A 7 -23.11 -22.82 18.33
C LEU A 7 -21.92 -21.91 18.61
N LEU A 8 -21.52 -21.79 19.89
CA LEU A 8 -20.33 -21.03 20.26
C LEU A 8 -19.06 -21.64 19.66
N GLY A 9 -18.92 -22.96 19.71
CA GLY A 9 -17.81 -23.69 19.08
C GLY A 9 -17.74 -23.44 17.56
N LEU A 10 -18.87 -23.52 16.87
CA LEU A 10 -18.95 -23.22 15.44
C LEU A 10 -18.56 -21.76 15.14
N LEU A 11 -19.04 -20.79 15.92
CA LEU A 11 -18.70 -19.37 15.78
C LEU A 11 -17.20 -19.15 15.99
N VAL A 12 -16.63 -19.70 17.06
CA VAL A 12 -15.17 -19.60 17.33
C VAL A 12 -14.37 -20.19 16.18
N THR A 13 -14.78 -21.36 15.67
CA THR A 13 -14.11 -21.98 14.50
C THR A 13 -14.22 -21.11 13.26
N ALA A 14 -15.40 -20.56 12.97
CA ALA A 14 -15.63 -19.67 11.83
C ALA A 14 -14.75 -18.40 11.86
N VAL A 15 -14.35 -17.95 13.05
CA VAL A 15 -13.46 -16.79 13.23
C VAL A 15 -11.98 -17.19 13.26
N LEU A 16 -11.64 -18.29 13.95
CA LEU A 16 -10.25 -18.72 14.09
C LEU A 16 -9.65 -19.29 12.80
N VAL A 17 -10.43 -20.00 12.00
CA VAL A 17 -9.91 -20.59 10.75
C VAL A 17 -9.39 -19.51 9.80
N PRO A 18 -10.14 -18.47 9.44
CA PRO A 18 -9.59 -17.38 8.63
C PRO A 18 -8.39 -16.69 9.28
N ALA A 19 -8.41 -16.47 10.60
CA ALA A 19 -7.28 -15.87 11.31
C ALA A 19 -6.00 -16.72 11.18
N PHE A 20 -6.11 -18.04 11.33
CA PHE A 20 -5.01 -18.97 11.13
C PHE A 20 -4.51 -19.01 9.69
N LEU A 21 -5.41 -18.97 8.71
CA LEU A 21 -5.03 -18.91 7.30
C LEU A 21 -4.22 -17.67 6.99
N LEU A 22 -4.58 -16.51 7.52
CA LEU A 22 -3.82 -15.26 7.38
C LEU A 22 -2.45 -15.34 8.08
N SER A 23 -2.38 -15.97 9.27
CA SER A 23 -1.10 -16.18 9.95
C SER A 23 -0.21 -17.15 9.18
N TYR A 24 -0.76 -18.26 8.71
CA TYR A 24 -0.07 -19.26 7.90
C TYR A 24 0.52 -18.63 6.64
N ASP A 25 -0.30 -17.85 5.93
CA ASP A 25 0.08 -17.17 4.70
C ASP A 25 1.25 -16.20 4.93
N ARG A 26 1.15 -15.37 5.96
CA ARG A 26 2.19 -14.38 6.31
C ARG A 26 3.52 -15.01 6.76
N LEU A 27 3.47 -16.17 7.40
CA LEU A 27 4.65 -16.87 7.92
C LEU A 27 5.34 -17.72 6.87
N LEU A 28 4.58 -18.41 6.02
CA LEU A 28 5.09 -19.45 5.12
C LEU A 28 5.14 -19.03 3.65
N ASP A 29 4.50 -17.93 3.27
CA ASP A 29 4.47 -17.38 1.91
C ASP A 29 4.17 -18.45 0.84
N PRO A 30 3.01 -19.11 0.88
CA PRO A 30 2.65 -20.11 -0.12
C PRO A 30 2.58 -19.50 -1.51
N GLN A 31 3.02 -20.24 -2.53
CA GLN A 31 3.31 -19.67 -3.84
C GLN A 31 2.07 -19.52 -4.77
N GLY A 32 0.88 -19.95 -4.35
CA GLY A 32 -0.34 -19.90 -5.17
C GLY A 32 -0.98 -18.50 -5.21
N GLY A 33 -1.61 -18.16 -6.33
CA GLY A 33 -2.23 -16.84 -6.52
C GLY A 33 -3.32 -16.48 -5.51
N ALA A 34 -4.08 -17.47 -5.03
CA ALA A 34 -5.07 -17.24 -3.97
C ALA A 34 -4.40 -16.79 -2.65
N TRP A 35 -3.26 -17.39 -2.32
CA TRP A 35 -2.49 -17.04 -1.13
C TRP A 35 -1.90 -15.63 -1.24
N VAL A 36 -1.29 -15.29 -2.39
CA VAL A 36 -0.77 -13.94 -2.60
C VAL A 36 -1.86 -12.88 -2.42
N ARG A 37 -3.07 -13.11 -2.94
CA ARG A 37 -4.19 -12.18 -2.73
C ARG A 37 -4.70 -12.15 -1.29
N LEU A 38 -4.70 -13.29 -0.60
CA LEU A 38 -5.13 -13.39 0.78
C LEU A 38 -4.19 -12.62 1.72
N LEU A 39 -2.90 -12.61 1.42
CA LEU A 39 -1.86 -11.94 2.20
C LEU A 39 -2.12 -10.43 2.37
N ALA A 40 -2.78 -9.78 1.42
CA ALA A 40 -3.18 -8.38 1.52
C ALA A 40 -4.09 -8.10 2.74
N PHE A 41 -4.80 -9.12 3.22
CA PHE A 41 -5.74 -9.02 4.34
C PHE A 41 -5.14 -9.42 5.69
N THR A 42 -3.84 -9.65 5.78
CA THR A 42 -3.14 -10.01 7.02
C THR A 42 -3.51 -9.13 8.23
N PRO A 43 -3.62 -7.78 8.13
CA PRO A 43 -3.96 -6.95 9.28
C PRO A 43 -5.33 -7.24 9.88
N TYR A 44 -6.26 -7.77 9.11
CA TYR A 44 -7.62 -8.11 9.60
C TYR A 44 -7.64 -9.32 10.55
N ALA A 45 -6.60 -10.15 10.54
CA ALA A 45 -6.48 -11.23 11.49
C ALA A 45 -6.38 -10.74 12.95
N LEU A 46 -5.90 -9.51 13.18
CA LEU A 46 -5.92 -8.90 14.51
C LEU A 46 -7.35 -8.82 15.07
N ALA A 47 -8.30 -8.33 14.28
CA ALA A 47 -9.71 -8.27 14.68
C ALA A 47 -10.30 -9.67 14.87
N LEU A 48 -10.00 -10.61 13.98
CA LEU A 48 -10.48 -11.99 14.08
C LEU A 48 -9.95 -12.68 15.35
N TYR A 49 -8.66 -12.60 15.63
CA TYR A 49 -8.08 -13.13 16.87
C TYR A 49 -8.63 -12.45 18.11
N THR A 50 -8.86 -11.13 18.07
CA THR A 50 -9.48 -10.40 19.19
C THR A 50 -10.89 -10.91 19.49
N VAL A 51 -11.72 -11.06 18.46
CA VAL A 51 -13.08 -11.61 18.62
C VAL A 51 -13.01 -13.04 19.16
N ALA A 52 -12.17 -13.90 18.59
CA ALA A 52 -12.00 -15.27 19.05
C ALA A 52 -11.54 -15.33 20.50
N PHE A 53 -10.55 -14.51 20.87
CA PHE A 53 -10.06 -14.43 22.25
C PHE A 53 -11.17 -14.05 23.24
N LEU A 54 -11.97 -13.03 22.93
CA LEU A 54 -13.06 -12.59 23.80
C LEU A 54 -14.15 -13.67 23.94
N LEU A 55 -14.52 -14.34 22.84
CA LEU A 55 -15.50 -15.43 22.86
C LEU A 55 -15.00 -16.62 23.69
N LEU A 56 -13.74 -16.99 23.52
CA LEU A 56 -13.11 -18.08 24.27
C LEU A 56 -12.92 -17.73 25.75
N LEU A 57 -12.54 -16.49 26.06
CA LEU A 57 -12.43 -15.99 27.42
C LEU A 57 -13.80 -16.04 28.14
N LEU A 58 -14.87 -15.63 27.46
CA LEU A 58 -16.23 -15.73 27.96
C LEU A 58 -16.64 -17.19 28.19
N ALA A 59 -16.29 -18.09 27.25
CA ALA A 59 -16.52 -19.51 27.38
C ALA A 59 -15.78 -20.11 28.59
N TRP A 60 -14.53 -19.74 28.76
CA TRP A 60 -13.70 -20.18 29.90
C TRP A 60 -14.25 -19.66 31.24
N TRP A 61 -14.67 -18.40 31.29
CA TRP A 61 -15.21 -17.79 32.51
C TRP A 61 -16.59 -18.39 32.92
N ARG A 62 -17.50 -18.59 31.94
CA ARG A 62 -18.83 -19.13 32.18
C ARG A 62 -18.90 -20.67 32.17
N GLY A 63 -17.87 -21.31 31.64
CA GLY A 63 -17.79 -22.77 31.55
C GLY A 63 -17.53 -23.42 32.92
N ARG A 64 -17.99 -24.65 33.06
CA ARG A 64 -17.74 -25.52 34.22
C ARG A 64 -17.20 -26.86 33.76
N GLY A 65 -16.32 -27.47 34.59
CA GLY A 65 -15.77 -28.79 34.31
C GLY A 65 -15.05 -28.87 32.96
N PHE A 66 -15.43 -29.82 32.13
CA PHE A 66 -14.83 -30.11 30.83
C PHE A 66 -14.70 -28.86 29.94
N TRP A 67 -15.74 -28.03 29.80
CA TRP A 67 -15.73 -26.83 28.94
C TRP A 67 -14.74 -25.77 29.38
N ARG A 68 -14.55 -25.61 30.70
CA ARG A 68 -13.51 -24.71 31.22
C ARG A 68 -12.10 -25.23 30.95
N GLY A 69 -11.90 -26.54 31.04
CA GLY A 69 -10.62 -27.18 30.74
C GLY A 69 -10.24 -27.07 29.28
N THR A 70 -11.16 -27.41 28.38
CA THR A 70 -10.93 -27.41 26.92
C THR A 70 -10.73 -26.02 26.33
N ALA A 71 -11.29 -24.95 26.92
CA ALA A 71 -11.12 -23.58 26.43
C ALA A 71 -9.72 -22.96 26.71
N ARG A 72 -8.94 -23.51 27.63
CA ARG A 72 -7.65 -22.93 28.06
C ARG A 72 -6.65 -22.78 26.92
N LEU A 73 -6.37 -23.87 26.21
CA LEU A 73 -5.39 -23.85 25.10
C LEU A 73 -5.84 -22.94 23.96
N PRO A 74 -7.09 -23.00 23.43
CA PRO A 74 -7.58 -22.06 22.46
C PRO A 74 -7.49 -20.58 22.88
N VAL A 75 -7.75 -20.25 24.16
CA VAL A 75 -7.58 -18.87 24.70
C VAL A 75 -6.13 -18.42 24.54
N VAL A 76 -5.16 -19.25 24.93
CA VAL A 76 -3.73 -18.91 24.82
C VAL A 76 -3.32 -18.75 23.35
N VAL A 77 -3.79 -19.62 22.47
CA VAL A 77 -3.50 -19.55 21.04
C VAL A 77 -4.11 -18.29 20.42
N ALA A 78 -5.34 -17.96 20.75
CA ALA A 78 -5.98 -16.73 20.25
C ALA A 78 -5.25 -15.47 20.76
N LEU A 79 -4.83 -15.46 22.03
CA LEU A 79 -4.04 -14.37 22.60
C LEU A 79 -2.67 -14.23 21.87
N ALA A 80 -1.98 -15.34 21.66
CA ALA A 80 -0.70 -15.33 20.95
C ALA A 80 -0.85 -14.80 19.51
N GLY A 81 -1.88 -15.26 18.78
CA GLY A 81 -2.19 -14.76 17.44
C GLY A 81 -2.53 -13.27 17.45
N MET A 82 -3.35 -12.83 18.41
CA MET A 82 -3.69 -11.41 18.59
C MET A 82 -2.43 -10.55 18.80
N LEU A 83 -1.54 -10.95 19.71
CA LEU A 83 -0.31 -10.21 19.99
C LEU A 83 0.65 -10.20 18.79
N LEU A 84 0.77 -11.31 18.06
CA LEU A 84 1.58 -11.41 16.85
C LEU A 84 1.06 -10.45 15.77
N HIS A 85 -0.24 -10.45 15.50
CA HIS A 85 -0.82 -9.55 14.50
C HIS A 85 -0.84 -8.10 14.97
N ALA A 86 -1.00 -7.81 16.26
CA ALA A 86 -0.82 -6.47 16.81
C ALA A 86 0.61 -5.96 16.57
N PHE A 87 1.62 -6.81 16.75
CA PHE A 87 3.01 -6.48 16.44
C PHE A 87 3.20 -6.20 14.94
N TRP A 88 2.68 -7.04 14.04
CA TRP A 88 2.81 -6.81 12.60
C TRP A 88 2.05 -5.55 12.12
N ALA A 89 0.90 -5.25 12.69
CA ALA A 89 0.10 -4.09 12.34
C ALA A 89 0.58 -2.77 12.99
N SER A 90 1.55 -2.83 13.90
CA SER A 90 1.94 -1.66 14.71
C SER A 90 2.74 -0.60 13.94
N GLY A 91 3.41 -0.98 12.83
CA GLY A 91 4.31 -0.10 12.09
C GLY A 91 3.73 1.31 11.83
N PRO A 92 2.55 1.44 11.17
CA PRO A 92 1.95 2.75 10.88
C PRO A 92 1.49 3.56 12.11
N TYR A 93 1.55 2.97 13.31
CA TYR A 93 1.11 3.59 14.58
C TYR A 93 2.25 3.88 15.55
N LEU A 94 3.39 3.19 15.37
CA LEU A 94 4.55 3.27 16.27
C LEU A 94 5.80 3.81 15.56
N GLY A 95 5.64 4.36 14.37
CA GLY A 95 6.71 5.08 13.68
C GLY A 95 7.24 6.21 14.57
N THR A 96 8.47 6.61 14.36
CA THR A 96 9.04 7.77 15.05
C THR A 96 8.82 8.99 14.17
N PRO A 97 7.82 9.84 14.46
CA PRO A 97 7.64 11.07 13.70
C PRO A 97 8.95 11.86 13.73
N ALA A 98 9.32 12.46 12.61
CA ALA A 98 10.52 13.30 12.55
C ALA A 98 10.30 14.55 13.41
N ALA A 99 10.93 14.59 14.57
CA ALA A 99 10.78 15.69 15.51
C ALA A 99 11.32 17.02 14.95
N ASP A 100 12.27 16.99 14.00
CA ASP A 100 12.85 18.21 13.42
C ASP A 100 13.27 17.99 11.96
N ALA A 101 12.41 18.41 11.04
CA ALA A 101 12.79 18.68 9.64
C ALA A 101 13.16 20.16 9.43
N ALA A 102 13.44 20.90 10.51
CA ALA A 102 13.91 22.28 10.42
C ALA A 102 15.26 22.32 9.71
N GLY A 103 15.31 23.01 8.58
CA GLY A 103 16.52 23.11 7.75
C GLY A 103 16.65 22.06 6.63
N HIS A 104 15.79 21.06 6.55
CA HIS A 104 15.76 20.11 5.42
C HIS A 104 14.86 20.62 4.29
N HIS A 105 15.27 20.36 3.06
CA HIS A 105 14.40 20.60 1.92
C HIS A 105 13.21 19.63 1.96
N ARG A 106 12.01 20.14 1.82
CA ARG A 106 10.77 19.37 1.81
C ARG A 106 10.37 19.05 0.38
N LEU A 107 9.90 17.85 0.16
CA LEU A 107 9.42 17.36 -1.12
C LEU A 107 8.01 16.78 -0.93
N HIS A 108 7.04 17.33 -1.64
CA HIS A 108 5.68 16.82 -1.70
C HIS A 108 5.57 15.85 -2.87
N VAL A 109 5.24 14.61 -2.57
CA VAL A 109 5.15 13.51 -3.55
C VAL A 109 3.72 12.99 -3.56
N MET A 110 3.12 12.90 -4.74
CA MET A 110 1.80 12.30 -4.93
C MET A 110 1.87 11.13 -5.91
N THR A 111 1.13 10.05 -5.63
CA THR A 111 0.86 8.98 -6.59
C THR A 111 -0.64 8.73 -6.73
N ALA A 112 -1.10 8.44 -7.94
CA ALA A 112 -2.48 8.08 -8.22
C ALA A 112 -2.58 7.13 -9.42
N ASN A 113 -3.29 6.01 -9.25
CA ASN A 113 -3.71 5.15 -10.35
C ASN A 113 -5.02 5.69 -10.93
N LEU A 114 -5.08 5.92 -12.23
CA LEU A 114 -6.21 6.53 -12.93
C LEU A 114 -7.25 5.54 -13.46
N ARG A 115 -7.13 4.25 -13.14
CA ARG A 115 -8.04 3.19 -13.58
C ARG A 115 -8.35 3.30 -15.08
N PHE A 116 -7.38 2.93 -15.92
CA PHE A 116 -7.49 3.05 -17.37
C PHE A 116 -7.90 4.46 -17.86
N GLY A 117 -7.48 5.50 -17.14
CA GLY A 117 -7.77 6.89 -17.44
C GLY A 117 -9.19 7.34 -17.10
N GLN A 118 -9.93 6.62 -16.28
CA GLN A 118 -11.32 6.96 -15.89
C GLN A 118 -11.41 7.97 -14.74
N ALA A 119 -10.30 8.21 -14.01
CA ALA A 119 -10.26 9.18 -12.93
C ALA A 119 -10.65 10.58 -13.38
N ASP A 120 -11.32 11.33 -12.51
CA ASP A 120 -11.54 12.77 -12.71
C ASP A 120 -10.20 13.52 -12.72
N THR A 121 -9.77 13.86 -13.94
CA THR A 121 -8.49 14.52 -14.19
C THR A 121 -8.40 15.91 -13.59
N SER A 122 -9.53 16.65 -13.51
CA SER A 122 -9.60 17.96 -12.88
C SER A 122 -9.34 17.83 -11.37
N ARG A 123 -9.93 16.80 -10.73
CA ARG A 123 -9.70 16.54 -9.31
C ARG A 123 -8.26 16.12 -9.02
N VAL A 124 -7.64 15.34 -9.90
CA VAL A 124 -6.20 14.97 -9.77
C VAL A 124 -5.33 16.21 -9.74
N VAL A 125 -5.54 17.14 -10.70
CA VAL A 125 -4.77 18.40 -10.78
C VAL A 125 -5.07 19.30 -9.59
N GLU A 126 -6.34 19.42 -9.19
CA GLU A 126 -6.75 20.23 -8.02
C GLU A 126 -6.02 19.74 -6.75
N VAL A 127 -6.00 18.42 -6.49
CA VAL A 127 -5.28 17.87 -5.33
C VAL A 127 -3.79 18.15 -5.42
N ALA A 128 -3.18 17.94 -6.60
CA ALA A 128 -1.76 18.16 -6.77
C ALA A 128 -1.36 19.62 -6.52
N VAL A 129 -2.18 20.58 -6.96
CA VAL A 129 -1.94 22.02 -6.75
C VAL A 129 -2.23 22.43 -5.30
N ALA A 130 -3.32 21.93 -4.71
CA ALA A 130 -3.70 22.28 -3.33
C ALA A 130 -2.70 21.78 -2.28
N ASP A 131 -2.05 20.63 -2.54
CA ASP A 131 -1.04 20.05 -1.66
C ASP A 131 0.40 20.44 -2.05
N ASP A 132 0.58 21.46 -2.91
CA ASP A 132 1.90 21.93 -3.39
C ASP A 132 2.81 20.78 -3.85
N VAL A 133 2.27 19.83 -4.64
CA VAL A 133 2.98 18.63 -5.06
C VAL A 133 4.15 18.97 -5.96
N ASP A 134 5.35 18.59 -5.56
CA ASP A 134 6.59 18.76 -6.34
C ASP A 134 6.78 17.67 -7.40
N VAL A 135 6.31 16.44 -7.06
CA VAL A 135 6.44 15.24 -7.91
C VAL A 135 5.14 14.46 -7.89
N LEU A 136 4.55 14.30 -9.07
CA LEU A 136 3.33 13.55 -9.31
C LEU A 136 3.63 12.33 -10.16
N VAL A 137 3.32 11.12 -9.66
CA VAL A 137 3.49 9.85 -10.35
C VAL A 137 2.11 9.26 -10.63
N LEU A 138 1.76 9.13 -11.90
CA LEU A 138 0.46 8.65 -12.33
C LEU A 138 0.60 7.28 -13.04
N GLN A 139 -0.29 6.35 -12.69
CA GLN A 139 -0.41 5.05 -13.33
C GLN A 139 -1.71 5.00 -14.16
N GLU A 140 -1.72 4.14 -15.15
CA GLU A 140 -2.86 3.93 -16.06
C GLU A 140 -3.30 5.19 -16.81
N VAL A 141 -2.32 6.04 -17.16
CA VAL A 141 -2.54 7.25 -17.94
C VAL A 141 -2.80 6.87 -19.41
N THR A 142 -4.02 7.07 -19.87
CA THR A 142 -4.36 6.94 -21.30
C THR A 142 -4.10 8.25 -22.05
N PRO A 143 -4.02 8.24 -23.41
CA PRO A 143 -3.94 9.48 -24.18
C PRO A 143 -5.08 10.46 -23.88
N GLN A 144 -6.31 9.96 -23.65
CA GLN A 144 -7.47 10.78 -23.28
C GLN A 144 -7.30 11.39 -21.88
N ALA A 145 -6.86 10.59 -20.90
CA ALA A 145 -6.60 11.09 -19.56
C ALA A 145 -5.51 12.16 -19.56
N LEU A 146 -4.43 11.96 -20.33
CA LEU A 146 -3.39 12.98 -20.46
C LEU A 146 -3.94 14.29 -21.04
N ALA A 147 -4.76 14.23 -22.10
CA ALA A 147 -5.42 15.42 -22.65
C ALA A 147 -6.32 16.11 -21.61
N GLY A 148 -7.06 15.34 -20.79
CA GLY A 148 -7.87 15.86 -19.70
C GLY A 148 -7.03 16.53 -18.60
N LEU A 149 -5.91 15.92 -18.20
CA LEU A 149 -4.97 16.50 -17.24
C LEU A 149 -4.35 17.80 -17.76
N GLU A 150 -3.96 17.86 -19.03
CA GLU A 150 -3.42 19.05 -19.67
C GLU A 150 -4.49 20.17 -19.74
N ALA A 151 -5.72 19.83 -20.10
CA ALA A 151 -6.84 20.76 -20.11
C ALA A 151 -7.17 21.31 -18.70
N ALA A 152 -6.95 20.51 -17.65
CA ALA A 152 -7.09 20.93 -16.25
C ALA A 152 -5.90 21.76 -15.72
N GLY A 153 -4.88 22.01 -16.55
CA GLY A 153 -3.75 22.89 -16.20
C GLY A 153 -2.49 22.16 -15.72
N LEU A 154 -2.40 20.83 -15.87
CA LEU A 154 -1.24 20.07 -15.39
C LEU A 154 0.10 20.58 -15.98
N GLY A 155 0.13 20.91 -17.28
CA GLY A 155 1.34 21.43 -17.94
C GLY A 155 1.75 22.84 -17.49
N GLN A 156 0.84 23.58 -16.83
CA GLN A 156 1.16 24.86 -16.20
C GLN A 156 1.68 24.69 -14.78
N ALA A 157 1.22 23.63 -14.09
CA ALA A 157 1.65 23.29 -12.74
C ALA A 157 3.02 22.60 -12.71
N PHE A 158 3.37 21.81 -13.74
CA PHE A 158 4.62 21.04 -13.77
C PHE A 158 5.42 21.28 -15.04
N GLU A 159 6.64 21.77 -14.90
CA GLU A 159 7.53 22.11 -16.04
C GLU A 159 8.17 20.87 -16.70
N HIS A 160 8.34 19.79 -15.95
CA HIS A 160 9.04 18.60 -16.40
C HIS A 160 8.15 17.37 -16.39
N ARG A 161 8.29 16.54 -17.42
CA ARG A 161 7.56 15.26 -17.49
C ARG A 161 8.43 14.13 -18.05
N ALA A 162 8.12 12.91 -17.64
CA ALA A 162 8.72 11.69 -18.14
C ALA A 162 7.68 10.57 -18.24
N GLY A 163 8.01 9.50 -18.97
CA GLY A 163 7.09 8.41 -19.22
C GLY A 163 6.21 8.65 -20.45
N LYS A 164 5.25 7.75 -20.67
CA LYS A 164 4.34 7.81 -21.83
C LYS A 164 2.95 7.33 -21.44
N PRO A 165 1.89 7.97 -21.98
CA PRO A 165 0.56 7.41 -21.91
C PRO A 165 0.48 6.15 -22.77
N ALA A 166 -0.42 5.23 -22.42
CA ALA A 166 -0.70 4.04 -23.19
C ALA A 166 -2.16 3.62 -22.97
N ASP A 167 -2.73 2.93 -23.94
CA ASP A 167 -4.02 2.28 -23.75
C ASP A 167 -3.89 1.15 -22.71
N GLY A 168 -4.90 1.02 -21.85
CA GLY A 168 -4.90 0.03 -20.78
C GLY A 168 -3.97 0.40 -19.62
N PRO A 169 -3.38 -0.60 -18.90
CA PRO A 169 -2.69 -0.36 -17.64
C PRO A 169 -1.24 0.12 -17.78
N ALA A 170 -0.66 0.13 -18.98
CA ALA A 170 0.77 0.34 -19.20
C ALA A 170 1.23 1.81 -19.17
N GLY A 171 0.29 2.75 -19.10
CA GLY A 171 0.59 4.19 -19.10
C GLY A 171 1.09 4.66 -17.73
N THR A 172 2.40 4.81 -17.57
CA THR A 172 3.00 5.43 -16.37
C THR A 172 3.67 6.73 -16.74
N MET A 173 3.34 7.81 -16.02
CA MET A 173 3.91 9.13 -16.25
C MET A 173 4.34 9.80 -14.94
N VAL A 174 5.36 10.61 -15.02
CA VAL A 174 5.87 11.44 -13.93
C VAL A 174 5.82 12.90 -14.38
N PHE A 175 5.31 13.75 -13.50
CA PHE A 175 5.32 15.21 -13.63
C PHE A 175 6.08 15.80 -12.45
N SER A 176 6.91 16.82 -12.67
CA SER A 176 7.78 17.36 -11.63
C SER A 176 8.07 18.83 -11.84
N HIS A 177 8.21 19.58 -10.73
CA HIS A 177 8.79 20.92 -10.72
C HIS A 177 10.30 20.88 -10.97
N TYR A 178 10.94 19.72 -10.76
CA TYR A 178 12.38 19.57 -10.87
C TYR A 178 12.80 18.84 -12.16
N PRO A 179 13.96 19.18 -12.75
CA PRO A 179 14.47 18.51 -13.95
C PRO A 179 14.62 17.01 -13.76
N LEU A 180 14.12 16.25 -14.72
CA LEU A 180 14.23 14.79 -14.81
C LEU A 180 15.28 14.41 -15.86
N ARG A 181 16.22 13.53 -15.52
CA ARG A 181 17.33 13.10 -16.35
C ARG A 181 17.50 11.58 -16.35
N GLY A 182 18.18 11.05 -17.38
CA GLY A 182 18.49 9.63 -17.46
C GLY A 182 17.27 8.72 -17.45
N VAL A 183 16.16 9.18 -18.01
CA VAL A 183 14.88 8.45 -18.01
C VAL A 183 15.02 7.16 -18.79
N HIS A 184 14.77 6.02 -18.15
CA HIS A 184 14.71 4.73 -18.82
C HIS A 184 13.54 3.90 -18.30
N ARG A 185 12.96 3.08 -19.18
CA ARG A 185 11.84 2.23 -18.84
C ARG A 185 12.31 1.00 -18.07
N LEU A 186 11.60 0.65 -16.99
CA LEU A 186 11.78 -0.62 -16.30
C LEU A 186 11.13 -1.76 -17.11
N ALA A 187 11.69 -2.95 -17.01
CA ALA A 187 11.20 -4.14 -17.71
C ALA A 187 10.00 -4.78 -16.99
N THR A 188 9.04 -3.96 -16.55
CA THR A 188 7.76 -4.39 -15.97
C THR A 188 6.66 -4.39 -17.02
N GLN A 189 5.63 -5.23 -16.84
CA GLN A 189 4.56 -5.38 -17.83
C GLN A 189 3.65 -4.14 -17.91
N PHE A 190 3.23 -3.62 -16.77
CA PHE A 190 2.33 -2.46 -16.74
C PHE A 190 3.08 -1.11 -16.87
N GLY A 191 4.38 -1.15 -16.90
CA GLY A 191 5.21 0.02 -17.09
C GLY A 191 5.82 0.52 -15.78
N GLY A 192 6.85 1.28 -15.94
CA GLY A 192 7.60 1.92 -14.87
C GLY A 192 8.82 2.58 -15.44
N TYR A 193 9.35 3.56 -14.72
CA TYR A 193 10.50 4.33 -15.17
C TYR A 193 11.44 4.58 -14.01
N ALA A 194 12.74 4.57 -14.31
CA ALA A 194 13.77 5.06 -13.41
C ALA A 194 14.39 6.34 -13.99
N MET A 195 14.70 7.29 -13.13
CA MET A 195 15.26 8.58 -13.51
C MET A 195 15.98 9.26 -12.36
N GLU A 196 16.82 10.23 -12.66
CA GLU A 196 17.42 11.15 -11.72
C GLU A 196 16.59 12.45 -11.70
N MET A 197 16.18 12.87 -10.52
CA MET A 197 15.52 14.17 -10.26
C MET A 197 16.52 15.10 -9.57
N ARG A 198 16.64 16.33 -10.04
CA ARG A 198 17.59 17.32 -9.50
C ARG A 198 16.86 18.34 -8.64
N THR A 199 16.87 18.13 -7.35
CA THR A 199 16.27 19.04 -6.36
C THR A 199 17.30 20.05 -5.82
N PRO A 200 16.88 21.14 -5.15
CA PRO A 200 17.79 22.04 -4.44
C PRO A 200 18.64 21.34 -3.36
N ALA A 201 18.13 20.23 -2.79
CA ALA A 201 18.87 19.42 -1.82
C ALA A 201 19.82 18.38 -2.46
N GLY A 202 19.99 18.42 -3.77
CA GLY A 202 20.82 17.50 -4.52
C GLY A 202 20.03 16.48 -5.35
N ARG A 203 20.70 15.42 -5.77
CA ARG A 203 20.11 14.37 -6.62
C ARG A 203 19.26 13.42 -5.79
N VAL A 204 18.11 13.05 -6.36
CA VAL A 204 17.21 11.99 -5.88
C VAL A 204 16.94 11.04 -7.04
N HIS A 205 17.20 9.77 -6.84
CA HIS A 205 16.82 8.74 -7.79
C HIS A 205 15.34 8.42 -7.62
N LEU A 206 14.56 8.53 -8.69
CA LEU A 206 13.12 8.28 -8.67
C LEU A 206 12.79 7.04 -9.49
N LEU A 207 12.12 6.08 -8.86
CA LEU A 207 11.50 4.95 -9.51
C LEU A 207 9.98 5.15 -9.47
N ALA A 208 9.39 5.42 -10.62
CA ALA A 208 7.93 5.42 -10.81
C ALA A 208 7.52 4.00 -11.21
N VAL A 209 6.71 3.33 -10.40
CA VAL A 209 6.45 1.89 -10.55
C VAL A 209 4.98 1.57 -10.71
N HIS A 210 4.69 0.56 -11.53
CA HIS A 210 3.41 -0.09 -11.64
C HIS A 210 3.61 -1.56 -12.07
N PRO A 211 4.02 -2.46 -11.15
CA PRO A 211 4.03 -3.89 -11.42
C PRO A 211 2.60 -4.39 -11.61
N GLN A 212 2.42 -5.41 -12.46
CA GLN A 212 1.09 -5.97 -12.68
C GLN A 212 0.47 -6.52 -11.39
N PRO A 213 -0.88 -6.60 -11.27
CA PRO A 213 -1.53 -7.16 -10.08
C PRO A 213 -1.40 -8.69 -10.02
N PRO A 214 -1.51 -9.31 -8.83
CA PRO A 214 -1.49 -10.76 -8.66
C PRO A 214 -2.83 -11.41 -9.07
N LEU A 215 -3.46 -10.90 -10.15
CA LEU A 215 -4.71 -11.38 -10.72
C LEU A 215 -4.39 -12.22 -11.96
N GLY A 216 -4.59 -13.51 -11.89
CA GLY A 216 -4.30 -14.45 -12.97
C GLY A 216 -2.84 -14.93 -12.94
N ASP A 217 -1.91 -14.20 -13.54
CA ASP A 217 -0.48 -14.58 -13.60
C ASP A 217 0.34 -14.04 -12.43
N VAL A 218 0.44 -14.85 -11.37
CA VAL A 218 1.27 -14.55 -10.19
C VAL A 218 2.76 -14.60 -10.49
N THR A 219 3.18 -15.36 -11.51
CA THR A 219 4.60 -15.44 -11.90
C THR A 219 5.05 -14.10 -12.48
N GLY A 220 4.22 -13.51 -13.36
CA GLY A 220 4.48 -12.19 -13.90
C GLY A 220 4.50 -11.11 -12.82
N TRP A 221 3.55 -11.13 -11.86
CA TRP A 221 3.58 -10.23 -10.71
C TRP A 221 4.90 -10.33 -9.93
N ARG A 222 5.38 -11.55 -9.62
CA ARG A 222 6.66 -11.75 -8.94
C ARG A 222 7.85 -11.26 -9.76
N THR A 223 7.81 -11.48 -11.07
CA THR A 223 8.85 -11.00 -11.98
C THR A 223 8.94 -9.49 -11.95
N ASP A 224 7.81 -8.80 -12.08
CA ASP A 224 7.74 -7.33 -12.03
C ASP A 224 8.23 -6.78 -10.69
N GLN A 225 7.81 -7.38 -9.56
CA GLN A 225 8.31 -7.03 -8.22
C GLN A 225 9.82 -7.25 -8.09
N GLY A 226 10.35 -8.29 -8.73
CA GLY A 226 11.80 -8.57 -8.82
C GLY A 226 12.56 -7.47 -9.59
N VAL A 227 11.99 -6.98 -10.69
CA VAL A 227 12.53 -5.85 -11.47
C VAL A 227 12.58 -4.58 -10.63
N VAL A 228 11.48 -4.26 -9.93
CA VAL A 228 11.42 -3.08 -9.02
C VAL A 228 12.50 -3.18 -7.94
N ARG A 229 12.62 -4.33 -7.28
CA ARG A 229 13.66 -4.55 -6.26
C ARG A 229 15.08 -4.44 -6.82
N HIS A 230 15.33 -4.96 -8.02
CA HIS A 230 16.63 -4.86 -8.67
C HIS A 230 16.96 -3.39 -8.95
N ALA A 231 16.05 -2.63 -9.53
CA ALA A 231 16.23 -1.21 -9.81
C ALA A 231 16.47 -0.40 -8.51
N ALA A 232 15.72 -0.71 -7.43
CA ALA A 232 15.90 -0.06 -6.14
C ALA A 232 17.28 -0.33 -5.50
N ARG A 233 17.92 -1.46 -5.81
CA ARG A 233 19.28 -1.80 -5.37
C ARG A 233 20.40 -1.18 -6.21
N ALA A 234 20.08 -0.72 -7.39
CA ALA A 234 21.10 -0.32 -8.39
C ALA A 234 21.85 0.97 -8.02
N THR A 235 21.41 1.69 -7.00
CA THR A 235 22.03 2.93 -6.55
C THR A 235 22.14 2.98 -5.02
N SER A 236 23.20 3.61 -4.51
CA SER A 236 23.36 3.97 -3.10
C SER A 236 22.92 5.40 -2.81
N GLU A 237 22.45 6.14 -3.80
CA GLU A 237 21.94 7.51 -3.64
C GLU A 237 20.56 7.52 -2.99
N ARG A 238 20.10 8.69 -2.51
CA ARG A 238 18.74 8.88 -2.05
C ARG A 238 17.75 8.45 -3.12
N THR A 239 16.91 7.47 -2.81
CA THR A 239 16.00 6.85 -3.78
C THR A 239 14.57 6.87 -3.27
N LEU A 240 13.67 7.38 -4.09
CA LEU A 240 12.22 7.28 -3.95
C LEU A 240 11.70 6.17 -4.86
N VAL A 241 10.87 5.27 -4.33
CA VAL A 241 10.09 4.33 -5.15
C VAL A 241 8.63 4.62 -4.92
N VAL A 242 7.93 5.06 -5.96
CA VAL A 242 6.59 5.66 -5.85
C VAL A 242 5.65 5.02 -6.86
N GLY A 243 4.45 4.65 -6.43
CA GLY A 243 3.42 4.15 -7.35
C GLY A 243 2.46 3.16 -6.73
N ASP A 244 1.65 2.55 -7.59
CA ASP A 244 0.86 1.39 -7.29
C ASP A 244 1.75 0.13 -7.38
N PHE A 245 2.00 -0.49 -6.24
CA PHE A 245 2.80 -1.72 -6.17
C PHE A 245 1.97 -2.99 -6.38
N ASN A 246 0.64 -2.87 -6.41
CA ASN A 246 -0.23 -4.04 -6.38
C ASN A 246 0.15 -5.05 -5.28
N ALA A 247 0.63 -4.52 -4.14
CA ALA A 247 1.14 -5.28 -3.00
C ALA A 247 1.06 -4.44 -1.73
N THR A 248 0.65 -5.04 -0.62
CA THR A 248 0.73 -4.43 0.72
C THR A 248 2.10 -4.71 1.36
N MET A 249 2.44 -4.01 2.45
CA MET A 249 3.68 -4.22 3.21
C MET A 249 3.80 -5.63 3.81
N ASP A 250 2.73 -6.42 3.81
CA ASP A 250 2.76 -7.83 4.22
C ASP A 250 3.31 -8.78 3.15
N HIS A 251 3.32 -8.38 1.89
CA HIS A 251 3.87 -9.19 0.80
C HIS A 251 5.40 -9.29 0.86
N VAL A 252 5.94 -10.46 0.52
CA VAL A 252 7.39 -10.71 0.53
C VAL A 252 8.19 -9.72 -0.31
N PRO A 253 7.76 -9.31 -1.52
CA PRO A 253 8.48 -8.30 -2.28
C PRO A 253 8.62 -6.98 -1.51
N MET A 254 7.56 -6.49 -0.86
CA MET A 254 7.60 -5.26 -0.08
C MET A 254 8.49 -5.39 1.15
N ARG A 255 8.38 -6.49 1.89
CA ARG A 255 9.30 -6.79 3.01
C ARG A 255 10.76 -6.86 2.56
N SER A 256 11.00 -7.36 1.34
CA SER A 256 12.36 -7.44 0.79
C SER A 256 12.93 -6.06 0.44
N LEU A 257 12.10 -5.08 0.07
CA LEU A 257 12.51 -3.68 -0.08
C LEU A 257 12.88 -3.07 1.28
N VAL A 258 12.08 -3.32 2.32
CA VAL A 258 12.44 -2.93 3.68
C VAL A 258 13.76 -3.59 4.13
N GLY A 259 13.95 -4.87 3.83
CA GLY A 259 15.17 -5.61 4.15
C GLY A 259 16.45 -5.08 3.48
N ILE A 260 16.33 -4.29 2.43
CA ILE A 260 17.45 -3.60 1.77
C ILE A 260 17.55 -2.11 2.11
N GLY A 261 16.81 -1.64 3.12
CA GLY A 261 16.94 -0.31 3.70
C GLY A 261 15.89 0.72 3.28
N PHE A 262 14.82 0.31 2.58
CA PHE A 262 13.70 1.21 2.31
C PHE A 262 12.72 1.24 3.48
N ALA A 263 12.12 2.41 3.71
CA ALA A 263 11.02 2.60 4.64
C ALA A 263 9.77 3.04 3.88
N ASP A 264 8.61 2.51 4.26
CA ASP A 264 7.33 3.01 3.78
C ASP A 264 7.00 4.34 4.46
N ALA A 265 6.59 5.34 3.68
CA ALA A 265 6.34 6.69 4.16
C ALA A 265 5.22 6.74 5.21
N ALA A 266 4.12 6.01 5.02
CA ALA A 266 3.02 5.97 5.97
C ALA A 266 3.46 5.37 7.31
N THR A 267 4.26 4.30 7.27
CA THR A 267 4.86 3.69 8.45
C THR A 267 5.83 4.63 9.15
N GLN A 268 6.74 5.27 8.41
CA GLN A 268 7.75 6.14 8.99
C GLN A 268 7.16 7.43 9.58
N ALA A 269 6.13 8.00 8.93
CA ALA A 269 5.45 9.21 9.37
C ALA A 269 4.43 8.98 10.51
N ASN A 270 4.20 7.72 10.93
CA ASN A 270 3.16 7.38 11.90
C ASN A 270 1.76 7.85 11.47
N SER A 271 1.45 7.72 10.19
CA SER A 271 0.24 8.25 9.57
C SER A 271 -0.98 7.34 9.72
N GLN A 272 -0.89 6.30 10.54
CA GLN A 272 -1.93 5.30 10.77
C GLN A 272 -2.22 4.42 9.54
N TRP A 273 -3.33 3.69 9.59
CA TRP A 273 -3.79 2.84 8.50
C TRP A 273 -4.40 3.66 7.37
N GLN A 274 -3.81 3.63 6.19
CA GLN A 274 -4.26 4.40 5.02
C GLN A 274 -4.50 3.48 3.82
N PRO A 275 -5.63 2.76 3.77
CA PRO A 275 -5.96 1.93 2.62
C PRO A 275 -6.22 2.80 1.39
N THR A 276 -5.68 2.37 0.25
CA THR A 276 -5.84 3.06 -1.02
C THR A 276 -6.76 2.32 -1.99
N TRP A 277 -6.97 1.01 -1.79
CA TRP A 277 -7.79 0.19 -2.68
C TRP A 277 -8.77 -0.72 -1.90
N PRO A 278 -10.01 -0.95 -2.45
CA PRO A 278 -10.64 -0.12 -3.46
C PRO A 278 -10.97 1.28 -2.91
N ALA A 279 -11.13 2.26 -3.79
CA ALA A 279 -11.65 3.56 -3.34
C ALA A 279 -13.09 3.42 -2.88
N SER A 280 -13.42 3.99 -1.73
CA SER A 280 -14.75 3.87 -1.13
C SER A 280 -15.82 4.48 -2.03
N GLY A 281 -16.86 3.70 -2.32
CA GLY A 281 -17.99 4.12 -3.16
C GLY A 281 -17.83 3.85 -4.66
N GLU A 282 -16.61 3.66 -5.16
CA GLU A 282 -16.34 3.37 -6.59
C GLU A 282 -16.53 1.88 -6.94
N VAL A 283 -16.47 1.03 -5.94
CA VAL A 283 -16.73 -0.41 -6.07
C VAL A 283 -17.91 -0.78 -5.20
N SER A 284 -18.88 -1.49 -5.78
CA SER A 284 -20.02 -2.02 -5.03
C SER A 284 -20.11 -3.53 -5.15
N ARG A 285 -20.52 -4.19 -4.08
CA ARG A 285 -20.78 -5.63 -4.07
C ARG A 285 -22.12 -5.89 -3.39
N PHE A 286 -23.00 -6.63 -4.06
CA PHE A 286 -24.37 -6.86 -3.58
C PHE A 286 -25.15 -5.56 -3.28
N GLY A 287 -24.92 -4.48 -4.05
CA GLY A 287 -25.56 -3.18 -3.84
C GLY A 287 -25.03 -2.35 -2.66
N LEU A 288 -23.97 -2.82 -1.98
CA LEU A 288 -23.30 -2.11 -0.89
C LEU A 288 -21.96 -1.56 -1.36
N ALA A 289 -21.67 -0.31 -1.03
CA ALA A 289 -20.36 0.27 -1.28
C ALA A 289 -19.28 -0.48 -0.48
N VAL A 290 -18.22 -0.89 -1.18
CA VAL A 290 -17.05 -1.50 -0.54
C VAL A 290 -16.18 -0.39 0.04
N PRO A 291 -15.82 -0.42 1.33
CA PRO A 291 -14.89 0.54 1.90
C PRO A 291 -13.47 0.29 1.37
N SER A 292 -12.58 1.26 1.52
CA SER A 292 -11.16 1.06 1.25
C SER A 292 -10.58 0.02 2.22
N LEU A 293 -9.92 -1.00 1.68
CA LEU A 293 -9.53 -2.19 2.44
C LEU A 293 -8.01 -2.31 2.62
N VAL A 294 -7.23 -2.09 1.58
CA VAL A 294 -5.79 -2.39 1.58
C VAL A 294 -4.96 -1.25 1.01
N PRO A 295 -3.78 -0.94 1.59
CA PRO A 295 -2.82 -0.01 1.00
C PRO A 295 -1.97 -0.78 -0.03
N ILE A 296 -2.08 -0.42 -1.30
CA ILE A 296 -1.27 -0.97 -2.40
C ILE A 296 -0.51 0.10 -3.16
N ASP A 297 -0.84 1.38 -2.93
CA ASP A 297 -0.08 2.53 -3.39
C ASP A 297 0.87 2.98 -2.29
N HIS A 298 2.16 3.16 -2.62
CA HIS A 298 3.20 3.44 -1.65
C HIS A 298 4.18 4.51 -2.12
N VAL A 299 4.77 5.20 -1.15
CA VAL A 299 5.98 6.02 -1.30
C VAL A 299 7.04 5.40 -0.40
N LEU A 300 8.04 4.76 -1.01
CA LEU A 300 9.15 4.15 -0.27
C LEU A 300 10.38 5.03 -0.36
N LEU A 301 11.07 5.16 0.76
CA LEU A 301 12.21 6.05 0.98
C LEU A 301 13.45 5.24 1.33
N SER A 302 14.57 5.47 0.65
CA SER A 302 15.87 4.96 1.10
C SER A 302 16.42 5.77 2.29
N SER A 303 17.52 5.32 2.88
CA SER A 303 18.23 6.04 3.93
C SER A 303 18.58 7.49 3.53
N GLY A 304 18.62 8.39 4.52
CA GLY A 304 18.90 9.82 4.30
C GLY A 304 17.69 10.65 3.88
N MET A 305 16.49 10.04 3.80
CA MET A 305 15.21 10.71 3.63
C MET A 305 14.23 10.33 4.74
N ARG A 306 13.28 11.20 5.03
CA ARG A 306 12.33 10.98 6.10
C ARG A 306 10.92 11.44 5.74
N ALA A 307 9.95 10.56 5.86
CA ALA A 307 8.54 10.95 5.73
C ALA A 307 8.08 11.71 6.97
N LEU A 308 7.41 12.82 6.75
CA LEU A 308 6.87 13.70 7.79
C LEU A 308 5.37 13.48 7.96
N ARG A 309 4.67 13.25 6.85
CA ARG A 309 3.22 13.05 6.78
C ARG A 309 2.89 12.24 5.55
N THR A 310 1.84 11.42 5.63
CA THR A 310 1.15 10.90 4.45
C THR A 310 -0.37 11.05 4.62
N GLU A 311 -1.07 11.15 3.50
CA GLU A 311 -2.53 11.23 3.47
C GLU A 311 -3.06 10.56 2.20
N SER A 312 -4.13 9.76 2.34
CA SER A 312 -4.86 9.23 1.19
C SER A 312 -6.06 10.09 0.85
N VAL A 313 -6.18 10.50 -0.42
CA VAL A 313 -7.19 11.44 -0.90
C VAL A 313 -8.11 10.75 -1.91
N SER A 314 -9.43 10.99 -1.83
CA SER A 314 -10.38 10.48 -2.81
C SER A 314 -10.30 11.25 -4.12
N VAL A 315 -10.27 10.50 -5.21
CA VAL A 315 -10.40 10.98 -6.58
C VAL A 315 -11.58 10.23 -7.20
N PRO A 316 -12.64 10.89 -7.70
CA PRO A 316 -13.76 10.21 -8.36
C PRO A 316 -13.34 9.51 -9.64
N GLY A 317 -14.05 8.45 -10.02
CA GLY A 317 -13.87 7.72 -11.29
C GLY A 317 -12.75 6.67 -11.28
N THR A 318 -11.91 6.63 -10.25
CA THR A 318 -10.91 5.57 -10.06
C THR A 318 -11.25 4.70 -8.86
N ASP A 319 -10.85 3.43 -8.92
CA ASP A 319 -10.95 2.51 -7.78
C ASP A 319 -9.75 2.60 -6.83
N HIS A 320 -8.86 3.57 -7.03
CA HIS A 320 -7.78 3.91 -6.10
C HIS A 320 -8.01 5.27 -5.42
N ARG A 321 -7.48 5.40 -4.20
CA ARG A 321 -7.26 6.70 -3.58
C ARG A 321 -5.86 7.17 -3.92
N ALA A 322 -5.70 8.45 -4.23
CA ALA A 322 -4.37 9.03 -4.35
C ALA A 322 -3.66 9.03 -2.99
N LEU A 323 -2.34 8.86 -2.99
CA LEU A 323 -1.50 8.96 -1.80
C LEU A 323 -0.58 10.17 -1.93
N VAL A 324 -0.65 11.07 -0.96
CA VAL A 324 0.24 12.24 -0.86
C VAL A 324 1.20 12.02 0.31
N ALA A 325 2.48 12.32 0.12
CA ALA A 325 3.51 12.22 1.14
C ALA A 325 4.36 13.48 1.19
N LEU A 326 4.63 13.98 2.40
CA LEU A 326 5.62 15.02 2.67
C LEU A 326 6.91 14.37 3.16
N VAL A 327 8.01 14.60 2.43
CA VAL A 327 9.31 13.99 2.66
C VAL A 327 10.36 15.06 2.92
N ALA A 328 11.20 14.89 3.93
CA ALA A 328 12.41 15.64 4.15
C ALA A 328 13.60 14.93 3.47
N LEU A 329 14.41 15.70 2.72
CA LEU A 329 15.58 15.24 1.95
C LEU A 329 16.88 15.53 2.70
#